data_e61a18f9d59202b79d639056750117de
#
_entry.id   e61a18f9d59202b79d639056750117de
#
_cell.length_a   1.000
_cell.length_b   1.000
_cell.length_c   1.000
_cell.angle_alpha   90.00
_cell.angle_beta   90.00
_cell.angle_gamma   90.00
#
_symmetry.space_group_name_H-M   'P 1'
#
loop_
_entity.id
_entity.type
_entity.pdbx_description
1 polymer ?
#
loop_
_entity_poly.entity_id
_entity_poly.type
_entity_poly.pdbx_seq_one_letter_code
_entity_poly.pdbx_strand_id
1 'polypeptide(L)'
;AGVFEDGNKIYATEKLQEKIPNADFTVEYEGSRELPVLENRRIYQELIKYWITQKLSQILIFGKYRKYSCKSNVTSKWIMTNQGFETFSSGNREISLERKYNFWVTIMDDEKAYLRIDTSSLFSSNQTVADYLEKGLNLIGQEVKNDWAKNNQTGILTEICDLTVTDKLDFADSLKAYYIQRNEAYRVENISDDTRMVKVALQTGIELPYYPQALKPVLTRETVSRMDAAFSMRTESLVKRNMKTRVLLDQDFIQDIGTIEPLDGMKFETDPCTVEKIGYKKGKVKEPLLVCGKDKALKCGEEFKVFNYGFYRKTEKEIKIGYLYPRNSYDLMKAVVNGIYTFAKLGKYHGEKDLYTMAGLLDLDVKAMVREEYELGDITDYKRAANKLQKIEGIDLVIRLVPDGMEEDGPY
;
A
#
# COMPACT_ATOMS: atom_id res chain seq x y z
N ALA A 1 27.32 -6.46 16.42
CA ALA A 1 27.82 -7.29 15.31
C ALA A 1 26.78 -7.32 14.19
N GLY A 2 27.20 -7.03 12.96
CA GLY A 2 26.34 -7.27 11.77
C GLY A 2 26.32 -8.76 11.51
N VAL A 3 25.13 -9.34 11.42
CA VAL A 3 24.94 -10.76 11.17
C VAL A 3 24.15 -10.94 9.89
N PHE A 4 24.64 -11.76 8.99
CA PHE A 4 23.97 -12.17 7.77
C PHE A 4 23.90 -13.69 7.70
N GLU A 5 22.72 -14.22 7.40
CA GLU A 5 22.45 -15.65 7.26
C GLU A 5 22.34 -16.02 5.78
N ASP A 6 23.06 -17.05 5.35
CA ASP A 6 22.97 -17.63 4.03
C ASP A 6 22.99 -19.15 4.12
N GLY A 7 21.83 -19.75 3.95
CA GLY A 7 21.63 -21.17 4.17
C GLY A 7 21.87 -21.55 5.63
N ASN A 8 22.82 -22.46 5.85
CA ASN A 8 23.25 -22.90 7.18
C ASN A 8 24.51 -22.19 7.70
N LYS A 9 24.96 -21.13 7.01
CA LYS A 9 26.11 -20.32 7.40
C LYS A 9 25.71 -18.95 7.89
N ILE A 10 26.37 -18.50 8.93
CA ILE A 10 26.21 -17.17 9.52
C ILE A 10 27.51 -16.40 9.34
N TYR A 11 27.41 -15.27 8.68
CA TYR A 11 28.52 -14.32 8.51
C TYR A 11 28.35 -13.18 9.53
N ALA A 12 29.38 -12.88 10.27
CA ALA A 12 29.39 -11.78 11.24
C ALA A 12 30.70 -11.00 11.18
N THR A 13 30.63 -9.70 11.51
CA THR A 13 31.81 -8.83 11.58
C THR A 13 32.66 -9.11 12.84
N GLU A 14 32.10 -9.83 13.80
CA GLU A 14 32.75 -10.20 15.05
C GLU A 14 32.45 -11.66 15.38
N LYS A 15 33.32 -12.31 16.15
CA LYS A 15 33.09 -13.66 16.62
C LYS A 15 31.81 -13.72 17.47
N LEU A 16 30.85 -14.54 17.05
CA LEU A 16 29.61 -14.75 17.78
C LEU A 16 29.85 -15.71 18.97
N GLN A 17 28.99 -15.58 19.99
CA GLN A 17 28.95 -16.56 21.09
C GLN A 17 28.41 -17.90 20.55
N GLU A 18 28.98 -19.01 21.00
CA GLU A 18 28.57 -20.37 20.58
C GLU A 18 27.10 -20.66 20.86
N LYS A 19 26.55 -20.06 21.90
CA LYS A 19 25.16 -20.22 22.28
C LYS A 19 24.46 -18.85 22.22
N ILE A 20 23.56 -18.67 21.27
CA ILE A 20 22.73 -17.46 21.17
C ILE A 20 21.54 -17.64 22.12
N PRO A 21 21.29 -16.71 23.07
CA PRO A 21 20.15 -16.81 23.96
C PRO A 21 18.83 -16.91 23.18
N ASN A 22 17.97 -17.85 23.56
CA ASN A 22 16.66 -18.13 22.95
C ASN A 22 16.72 -18.65 21.50
N ALA A 23 17.82 -19.21 21.05
CA ALA A 23 17.92 -19.91 19.78
C ALA A 23 18.00 -21.42 19.99
N ASP A 24 17.26 -22.18 19.16
CA ASP A 24 17.26 -23.66 19.19
C ASP A 24 18.45 -24.27 18.41
N PHE A 25 19.50 -23.48 18.19
CA PHE A 25 20.70 -23.91 17.47
C PHE A 25 21.98 -23.41 18.16
N THR A 26 23.07 -24.10 17.90
CA THR A 26 24.42 -23.70 18.30
C THR A 26 25.17 -23.20 17.09
N VAL A 27 26.08 -22.24 17.29
CA VAL A 27 26.91 -21.67 16.23
C VAL A 27 28.33 -22.18 16.41
N GLU A 28 28.86 -22.87 15.40
CA GLU A 28 30.25 -23.28 15.35
C GLU A 28 31.07 -22.25 14.60
N TYR A 29 32.22 -21.90 15.13
CA TYR A 29 33.13 -20.96 14.50
C TYR A 29 34.02 -21.68 13.49
N GLU A 30 33.76 -21.45 12.17
CA GLU A 30 34.55 -22.03 11.09
C GLU A 30 35.88 -21.28 10.83
N GLY A 31 36.00 -20.05 11.24
CA GLY A 31 37.18 -19.20 11.02
C GLY A 31 36.84 -17.79 10.55
N SER A 32 37.84 -16.98 10.36
CA SER A 32 37.69 -15.66 9.71
C SER A 32 38.44 -15.63 8.38
N ARG A 33 37.86 -14.96 7.41
CA ARG A 33 38.44 -14.83 6.06
C ARG A 33 38.03 -13.50 5.46
N GLU A 34 38.87 -12.99 4.58
CA GLU A 34 38.47 -11.89 3.71
C GLU A 34 37.54 -12.42 2.60
N LEU A 35 36.49 -11.66 2.35
CA LEU A 35 35.51 -11.96 1.30
C LEU A 35 35.67 -10.94 0.17
N PRO A 36 36.04 -11.35 -1.05
CA PRO A 36 36.06 -10.45 -2.20
C PRO A 36 34.68 -9.84 -2.46
N VAL A 37 34.62 -8.52 -2.63
CA VAL A 37 33.37 -7.76 -2.72
C VAL A 37 32.47 -8.25 -3.84
N LEU A 38 33.03 -8.41 -5.04
CA LEU A 38 32.27 -8.78 -6.25
C LEU A 38 31.69 -10.18 -6.18
N GLU A 39 32.39 -11.12 -5.56
CA GLU A 39 31.93 -12.49 -5.38
C GLU A 39 30.88 -12.61 -4.28
N ASN A 40 30.87 -11.67 -3.32
CA ASN A 40 30.02 -11.71 -2.13
C ASN A 40 29.11 -10.49 -2.03
N ARG A 41 28.69 -9.90 -3.16
CA ARG A 41 27.87 -8.67 -3.23
C ARG A 41 26.68 -8.69 -2.29
N ARG A 42 25.96 -9.83 -2.22
CA ARG A 42 24.77 -9.95 -1.37
C ARG A 42 25.08 -9.78 0.11
N ILE A 43 26.18 -10.37 0.58
CA ILE A 43 26.61 -10.24 1.98
C ILE A 43 26.91 -8.78 2.29
N TYR A 44 27.68 -8.10 1.47
CA TYR A 44 28.00 -6.69 1.65
C TYR A 44 26.76 -5.79 1.58
N GLN A 45 25.86 -6.03 0.66
CA GLN A 45 24.61 -5.29 0.57
C GLN A 45 23.78 -5.38 1.87
N GLU A 46 23.62 -6.58 2.40
CA GLU A 46 22.87 -6.81 3.63
C GLU A 46 23.57 -6.24 4.87
N LEU A 47 24.87 -6.36 4.96
CA LEU A 47 25.66 -5.75 6.03
C LEU A 47 25.54 -4.22 6.02
N ILE A 48 25.69 -3.59 4.86
CA ILE A 48 25.56 -2.14 4.72
C ILE A 48 24.14 -1.67 5.09
N LYS A 49 23.11 -2.37 4.61
CA LYS A 49 21.72 -2.07 4.97
C LYS A 49 21.47 -2.19 6.48
N TYR A 50 21.89 -3.30 7.06
CA TYR A 50 21.78 -3.53 8.49
C TYR A 50 22.44 -2.41 9.26
N TRP A 51 23.64 -2.08 8.89
CA TRP A 51 24.45 -1.09 9.54
C TRP A 51 23.87 0.33 9.46
N ILE A 52 23.45 0.78 8.26
CA ILE A 52 22.72 2.05 8.10
C ILE A 52 21.49 2.06 9.03
N THR A 53 20.71 1.00 9.03
CA THR A 53 19.49 0.91 9.86
C THR A 53 19.80 0.99 11.35
N GLN A 54 20.83 0.27 11.82
CA GLN A 54 21.22 0.27 13.23
C GLN A 54 21.80 1.62 13.65
N LYS A 55 22.69 2.18 12.86
CA LYS A 55 23.32 3.44 13.16
C LYS A 55 22.35 4.61 13.15
N LEU A 56 21.48 4.71 12.15
CA LEU A 56 20.40 5.71 12.15
C LEU A 56 19.43 5.54 13.33
N SER A 57 19.23 4.32 13.82
CA SER A 57 18.39 4.08 14.99
C SER A 57 19.06 4.37 16.33
N GLN A 58 20.40 4.22 16.40
CA GLN A 58 21.20 4.35 17.63
C GLN A 58 21.86 5.73 17.76
N ILE A 59 22.46 6.21 16.68
CA ILE A 59 23.05 7.55 16.64
C ILE A 59 21.93 8.51 16.27
N LEU A 60 21.10 8.54 17.09
CA LEU A 60 20.05 9.47 17.13
C LEU A 60 20.59 10.86 17.01
N ILE A 61 20.46 11.38 15.88
CA ILE A 61 20.24 12.80 15.79
C ILE A 61 18.97 13.04 16.60
N PHE A 62 19.11 13.01 17.92
CA PHE A 62 18.06 13.27 18.91
C PHE A 62 16.72 12.51 18.72
N GLY A 63 16.75 11.21 18.41
CA GLY A 63 15.52 10.44 18.20
C GLY A 63 14.80 10.73 16.89
N LYS A 64 15.47 11.33 15.91
CA LYS A 64 14.90 11.65 14.60
C LYS A 64 14.44 10.40 13.85
N TYR A 65 15.19 9.32 13.93
CA TYR A 65 14.89 8.07 13.24
C TYR A 65 14.58 6.92 14.20
N ARG A 66 13.74 6.02 13.77
CA ARG A 66 13.52 4.73 14.42
C ARG A 66 13.45 3.62 13.38
N LYS A 67 13.89 2.45 13.73
CA LYS A 67 13.72 1.25 12.91
C LYS A 67 12.24 0.94 12.76
N TYR A 68 11.77 0.81 11.53
CA TYR A 68 10.37 0.48 11.25
C TYR A 68 10.14 -1.02 11.14
N SER A 69 11.05 -1.75 10.52
CA SER A 69 10.99 -3.20 10.39
C SER A 69 12.39 -3.81 10.39
N CYS A 70 12.48 -5.13 10.33
CA CYS A 70 13.76 -5.83 10.19
C CYS A 70 14.46 -5.60 8.84
N LYS A 71 13.79 -4.92 7.91
CA LYS A 71 14.27 -4.63 6.57
C LYS A 71 14.84 -3.21 6.47
N SER A 72 15.38 -2.89 5.34
CA SER A 72 16.08 -1.64 5.00
C SER A 72 15.16 -0.42 5.01
N ASN A 73 14.62 -0.08 6.17
CA ASN A 73 13.83 1.14 6.32
C ASN A 73 13.87 1.69 7.74
N VAL A 74 13.77 2.99 7.81
CA VAL A 74 13.61 3.75 9.06
C VAL A 74 12.47 4.75 8.91
N THR A 75 11.91 5.19 10.01
CA THR A 75 10.91 6.25 10.04
C THR A 75 11.42 7.44 10.83
N SER A 76 10.95 8.63 10.46
CA SER A 76 11.14 9.86 11.21
C SER A 76 9.79 10.47 11.53
N LYS A 77 9.60 10.87 12.79
CA LYS A 77 8.44 11.65 13.23
C LYS A 77 8.49 13.08 12.71
N TRP A 78 9.68 13.55 12.39
CA TRP A 78 9.92 14.89 11.90
C TRP A 78 9.72 14.95 10.40
N ILE A 79 8.93 15.90 9.96
CA ILE A 79 8.60 16.12 8.56
C ILE A 79 9.01 17.52 8.19
N MET A 80 9.78 17.64 7.11
CA MET A 80 10.16 18.95 6.58
C MET A 80 8.95 19.65 5.98
N THR A 81 8.72 20.88 6.42
CA THR A 81 7.72 21.81 5.89
C THR A 81 8.40 23.08 5.39
N ASN A 82 7.63 24.03 4.93
CA ASN A 82 8.16 25.37 4.60
C ASN A 82 8.68 26.16 5.81
N GLN A 83 8.31 25.72 7.03
CA GLN A 83 8.70 26.36 8.30
C GLN A 83 9.82 25.58 9.01
N GLY A 84 10.30 24.49 8.44
CA GLY A 84 11.31 23.62 9.01
C GLY A 84 10.79 22.22 9.33
N PHE A 85 11.42 21.55 10.30
CA PHE A 85 11.01 20.21 10.72
C PHE A 85 9.93 20.27 11.80
N GLU A 86 8.82 19.63 11.55
CA GLU A 86 7.67 19.59 12.46
C GLU A 86 7.18 18.16 12.68
N THR A 87 6.56 17.91 13.84
CA THR A 87 5.84 16.68 14.14
C THR A 87 4.36 16.86 13.90
N PHE A 88 3.72 15.85 13.30
CA PHE A 88 2.29 15.84 13.03
C PHE A 88 1.62 14.70 13.76
N SER A 89 0.72 15.01 14.67
CA SER A 89 -0.10 14.03 15.37
C SER A 89 -1.53 14.52 15.53
N SER A 90 -2.46 13.57 15.61
CA SER A 90 -3.85 13.82 16.03
C SER A 90 -3.91 13.64 17.54
N GLY A 91 -4.33 14.66 18.27
CA GLY A 91 -4.34 14.66 19.74
C GLY A 91 -5.11 13.47 20.33
N ASN A 92 -6.41 13.39 20.05
CA ASN A 92 -7.31 12.40 20.69
C ASN A 92 -7.21 10.97 20.13
N ARG A 93 -6.62 10.79 18.95
CA ARG A 93 -6.53 9.47 18.29
C ARG A 93 -5.13 8.88 18.31
N GLU A 94 -4.15 9.64 18.80
CA GLU A 94 -2.74 9.25 18.86
C GLU A 94 -2.18 8.74 17.51
N ILE A 95 -2.76 9.25 16.42
CA ILE A 95 -2.28 8.97 15.07
C ILE A 95 -1.17 9.97 14.74
N SER A 96 -0.03 9.48 14.33
CA SER A 96 1.10 10.29 13.88
C SER A 96 1.32 10.11 12.39
N LEU A 97 1.63 11.19 11.69
CA LEU A 97 2.19 11.12 10.35
C LEU A 97 3.71 11.06 10.46
N GLU A 98 4.29 10.03 9.91
CA GLU A 98 5.72 9.80 9.88
C GLU A 98 6.25 9.80 8.46
N ARG A 99 7.55 10.07 8.35
CA ARG A 99 8.29 9.91 7.12
C ARG A 99 8.95 8.54 7.12
N LYS A 100 8.70 7.74 6.09
CA LYS A 100 9.32 6.45 5.90
C LYS A 100 10.35 6.55 4.78
N TYR A 101 11.58 6.16 5.09
CA TYR A 101 12.68 6.06 4.15
C TYR A 101 12.97 4.59 3.90
N ASN A 102 12.65 4.13 2.70
CA ASN A 102 13.09 2.83 2.22
C ASN A 102 14.40 3.02 1.48
N PHE A 103 15.35 2.15 1.70
CA PHE A 103 16.60 2.23 0.98
C PHE A 103 17.09 0.86 0.56
N TRP A 104 17.77 0.83 -0.55
CA TRP A 104 18.37 -0.36 -1.13
C TRP A 104 19.82 -0.06 -1.40
N VAL A 105 20.67 -1.03 -1.12
CA VAL A 105 22.11 -0.97 -1.43
C VAL A 105 22.36 -1.89 -2.60
N THR A 106 23.08 -1.40 -3.59
CA THR A 106 23.52 -2.20 -4.75
C THR A 106 25.02 -2.05 -4.88
N ILE A 107 25.75 -3.16 -4.97
CA ILE A 107 27.18 -3.18 -5.27
C ILE A 107 27.32 -3.33 -6.78
N MET A 108 28.01 -2.38 -7.41
CA MET A 108 28.29 -2.39 -8.86
C MET A 108 29.64 -3.04 -9.18
N ASP A 109 29.97 -3.15 -10.46
CA ASP A 109 31.23 -3.76 -10.93
C ASP A 109 32.48 -2.93 -10.58
N ASP A 110 32.30 -1.67 -10.22
CA ASP A 110 33.33 -0.78 -9.71
C ASP A 110 33.60 -0.95 -8.20
N GLU A 111 33.03 -2.00 -7.58
CA GLU A 111 33.08 -2.31 -6.15
C GLU A 111 32.50 -1.23 -5.24
N LYS A 112 31.79 -0.26 -5.80
CA LYS A 112 31.13 0.79 -5.02
C LYS A 112 29.71 0.40 -4.63
N ALA A 113 29.31 0.85 -3.44
CA ALA A 113 27.95 0.72 -2.96
C ALA A 113 27.11 1.92 -3.38
N TYR A 114 26.05 1.67 -4.09
CA TYR A 114 25.06 2.68 -4.48
C TYR A 114 23.82 2.55 -3.63
N LEU A 115 23.39 3.68 -3.06
CA LEU A 115 22.20 3.77 -2.23
C LEU A 115 21.05 4.35 -3.04
N ARG A 116 20.00 3.55 -3.21
CA ARG A 116 18.72 4.02 -3.73
C ARG A 116 17.79 4.30 -2.57
N ILE A 117 17.15 5.46 -2.57
CA ILE A 117 16.22 5.90 -1.54
C ILE A 117 14.84 6.12 -2.15
N ASP A 118 13.81 5.71 -1.43
CA ASP A 118 12.41 6.04 -1.73
C ASP A 118 11.74 6.54 -0.45
N THR A 119 11.29 7.78 -0.50
CA THR A 119 10.65 8.43 0.63
C THR A 119 9.14 8.40 0.49
N SER A 120 8.46 7.86 1.49
CA SER A 120 7.02 7.75 1.57
C SER A 120 6.47 8.34 2.88
N SER A 121 5.15 8.46 2.97
CA SER A 121 4.46 8.82 4.21
C SER A 121 3.91 7.56 4.86
N LEU A 122 3.93 7.54 6.17
CA LEU A 122 3.37 6.47 6.98
C LEU A 122 2.51 7.09 8.08
N PHE A 123 1.26 6.68 8.17
CA PHE A 123 0.50 6.90 9.39
C PHE A 123 0.81 5.78 10.38
N SER A 124 1.03 6.13 11.62
CA SER A 124 1.34 5.18 12.69
C SER A 124 0.57 5.51 13.96
N SER A 125 0.28 4.50 14.74
CA SER A 125 -0.26 4.63 16.08
C SER A 125 0.32 3.55 16.97
N ASN A 126 0.44 3.84 18.26
CA ASN A 126 0.76 2.85 19.26
C ASN A 126 -0.51 2.19 19.84
N GLN A 127 -1.69 2.74 19.53
CA GLN A 127 -2.97 2.24 20.02
C GLN A 127 -3.30 0.88 19.40
N THR A 128 -3.80 0.00 20.25
CA THR A 128 -4.35 -1.30 19.84
C THR A 128 -5.80 -1.16 19.39
N VAL A 129 -6.36 -2.21 18.85
CA VAL A 129 -7.81 -2.28 18.56
C VAL A 129 -8.61 -2.10 19.86
N ALA A 130 -8.14 -2.66 21.00
CA ALA A 130 -8.79 -2.46 22.29
C ALA A 130 -8.91 -0.98 22.65
N ASP A 131 -7.81 -0.22 22.56
CA ASP A 131 -7.79 1.21 22.88
C ASP A 131 -8.76 2.03 22.02
N TYR A 132 -8.91 1.67 20.75
CA TYR A 132 -9.87 2.33 19.86
C TYR A 132 -11.31 1.95 20.16
N LEU A 133 -11.58 0.70 20.51
CA LEU A 133 -12.91 0.24 20.92
C LEU A 133 -13.37 0.93 22.22
N GLU A 134 -12.48 1.09 23.21
CA GLU A 134 -12.75 1.85 24.44
C GLU A 134 -13.10 3.32 24.15
N LYS A 135 -12.51 3.90 23.11
CA LYS A 135 -12.84 5.26 22.62
C LYS A 135 -14.12 5.31 21.77
N GLY A 136 -14.84 4.19 21.67
CA GLY A 136 -16.12 4.10 20.94
C GLY A 136 -15.98 4.07 19.42
N LEU A 137 -14.80 3.71 18.89
CA LEU A 137 -14.59 3.61 17.46
C LEU A 137 -14.94 2.22 16.95
N ASN A 138 -15.78 2.14 15.95
CA ASN A 138 -16.04 0.89 15.23
C ASN A 138 -14.94 0.68 14.16
N LEU A 139 -14.19 -0.42 14.30
CA LEU A 139 -13.12 -0.80 13.39
C LEU A 139 -13.49 -2.01 12.51
N ILE A 140 -14.76 -2.44 12.49
CA ILE A 140 -15.22 -3.52 11.62
C ILE A 140 -15.01 -3.12 10.15
N GLY A 141 -14.48 -4.05 9.35
CA GLY A 141 -14.08 -3.81 7.96
C GLY A 141 -12.70 -3.17 7.80
N GLN A 142 -12.00 -2.89 8.91
CA GLN A 142 -10.66 -2.30 8.88
C GLN A 142 -9.59 -3.39 8.83
N GLU A 143 -8.56 -3.17 7.99
CA GLU A 143 -7.37 -4.00 8.02
C GLU A 143 -6.62 -3.81 9.35
N VAL A 144 -6.28 -4.92 9.98
CA VAL A 144 -5.55 -4.97 11.24
C VAL A 144 -4.33 -5.87 11.11
N LYS A 145 -3.32 -5.59 11.91
CA LYS A 145 -2.08 -6.35 11.99
C LYS A 145 -1.95 -6.96 13.38
N ASN A 146 -1.58 -8.24 13.44
CA ASN A 146 -1.27 -8.91 14.69
C ASN A 146 0.15 -8.53 15.15
N ASP A 147 0.24 -7.71 16.18
CA ASP A 147 1.51 -7.22 16.75
C ASP A 147 2.21 -8.27 17.64
N TRP A 148 1.49 -9.33 18.04
CA TRP A 148 2.06 -10.45 18.81
C TRP A 148 2.64 -11.54 17.91
N ALA A 149 2.29 -11.58 16.63
CA ALA A 149 2.84 -12.56 15.71
C ALA A 149 4.27 -12.20 15.31
N LYS A 150 5.14 -13.20 15.21
CA LYS A 150 6.51 -13.02 14.67
C LYS A 150 6.49 -12.61 13.20
N ASN A 151 5.50 -13.06 12.46
CA ASN A 151 5.25 -12.69 11.07
C ASN A 151 4.24 -11.55 11.04
N ASN A 152 4.39 -10.62 10.11
CA ASN A 152 3.45 -9.51 9.90
C ASN A 152 2.10 -10.04 9.35
N GLN A 153 1.36 -10.74 10.21
CA GLN A 153 0.07 -11.30 9.85
C GLN A 153 -0.96 -10.18 9.85
N THR A 154 -1.60 -9.95 8.71
CA THR A 154 -2.67 -8.97 8.54
C THR A 154 -3.97 -9.67 8.15
N GLY A 155 -5.08 -9.01 8.41
CA GLY A 155 -6.41 -9.45 8.02
C GLY A 155 -7.43 -8.36 8.25
N ILE A 156 -8.67 -8.62 7.91
CA ILE A 156 -9.78 -7.68 8.08
C ILE A 156 -10.54 -8.00 9.37
N LEU A 157 -10.76 -7.00 10.22
CA LEU A 157 -11.58 -7.13 11.41
C LEU A 157 -13.05 -7.31 10.99
N THR A 158 -13.63 -8.48 11.23
CA THR A 158 -14.98 -8.82 10.77
C THR A 158 -16.04 -8.68 11.85
N GLU A 159 -15.68 -8.95 13.10
CA GLU A 159 -16.66 -9.00 14.19
C GLU A 159 -16.03 -8.63 15.55
N ILE A 160 -16.83 -7.99 16.41
CA ILE A 160 -16.58 -7.88 17.84
C ILE A 160 -17.49 -8.90 18.50
N CYS A 161 -16.92 -10.02 18.99
CA CYS A 161 -17.68 -11.14 19.50
C CYS A 161 -18.41 -10.81 20.80
N ASP A 162 -19.50 -11.53 21.07
CA ASP A 162 -20.12 -11.53 22.39
C ASP A 162 -19.35 -12.44 23.38
N LEU A 163 -18.54 -13.36 22.86
CA LEU A 163 -17.68 -14.24 23.63
C LEU A 163 -16.47 -13.50 24.20
N THR A 164 -16.08 -13.88 25.40
CA THR A 164 -14.89 -13.38 26.08
C THR A 164 -13.66 -14.28 25.81
N VAL A 165 -12.49 -13.80 26.17
CA VAL A 165 -11.21 -14.53 25.99
C VAL A 165 -11.10 -15.81 26.81
N THR A 166 -12.01 -16.04 27.76
CA THR A 166 -12.10 -17.25 28.60
C THR A 166 -13.16 -18.22 28.12
N ASP A 167 -14.01 -17.82 27.18
CA ASP A 167 -15.04 -18.72 26.64
C ASP A 167 -14.43 -19.79 25.74
N LYS A 168 -15.11 -20.95 25.72
CA LYS A 168 -14.67 -22.12 24.96
C LYS A 168 -14.68 -21.86 23.45
N LEU A 169 -13.60 -22.30 22.81
CA LEU A 169 -13.43 -22.26 21.36
C LEU A 169 -13.40 -23.69 20.79
N ASP A 170 -13.68 -23.81 19.49
CA ASP A 170 -13.68 -25.12 18.81
C ASP A 170 -12.29 -25.80 18.80
N PHE A 171 -11.22 -25.01 18.85
CA PHE A 171 -9.84 -25.48 18.75
C PHE A 171 -9.04 -25.41 20.07
N ALA A 172 -9.59 -24.82 21.13
CA ALA A 172 -8.97 -24.69 22.45
C ALA A 172 -10.01 -24.48 23.54
N ASP A 173 -9.63 -24.77 24.80
CA ASP A 173 -10.52 -24.52 25.95
C ASP A 173 -10.91 -23.04 26.09
N SER A 174 -9.99 -22.14 25.72
CA SER A 174 -10.25 -20.70 25.56
C SER A 174 -9.09 -20.04 24.82
N LEU A 175 -9.28 -18.79 24.37
CA LEU A 175 -8.19 -18.02 23.78
C LEU A 175 -7.06 -17.76 24.80
N LYS A 176 -7.40 -17.53 26.06
CA LYS A 176 -6.44 -17.41 27.17
C LYS A 176 -5.62 -18.69 27.36
N ALA A 177 -6.28 -19.84 27.40
CA ALA A 177 -5.62 -21.15 27.52
C ALA A 177 -4.68 -21.44 26.37
N TYR A 178 -5.08 -21.06 25.14
CA TYR A 178 -4.24 -21.20 23.96
C TYR A 178 -2.88 -20.47 24.09
N TYR A 179 -2.87 -19.21 24.57
CA TYR A 179 -1.62 -18.47 24.76
C TYR A 179 -0.78 -19.04 25.91
N ILE A 180 -1.41 -19.49 26.98
CA ILE A 180 -0.72 -20.15 28.11
C ILE A 180 -0.01 -21.42 27.63
N GLN A 181 -0.68 -22.30 26.88
CA GLN A 181 -0.10 -23.53 26.33
C GLN A 181 1.08 -23.27 25.39
N ARG A 182 1.14 -22.14 24.76
CA ARG A 182 2.25 -21.71 23.87
C ARG A 182 3.42 -21.04 24.62
N ASN A 183 3.42 -21.06 25.95
CA ASN A 183 4.39 -20.33 26.77
C ASN A 183 4.40 -18.82 26.54
N GLU A 184 3.27 -18.25 26.15
CA GLU A 184 3.06 -16.81 25.91
C GLU A 184 2.12 -16.20 26.98
N ALA A 185 2.03 -16.80 28.18
CA ALA A 185 1.19 -16.34 29.28
C ALA A 185 1.41 -14.85 29.63
N TYR A 186 2.66 -14.40 29.58
CA TYR A 186 3.04 -13.02 29.87
C TYR A 186 2.30 -11.96 29.01
N ARG A 187 1.75 -12.36 27.86
CA ARG A 187 0.99 -11.46 26.96
C ARG A 187 -0.43 -11.23 27.46
N VAL A 188 -0.97 -12.18 28.21
CA VAL A 188 -2.39 -12.20 28.59
C VAL A 188 -2.62 -12.08 30.10
N GLU A 189 -1.56 -12.11 30.93
CA GLU A 189 -1.62 -12.04 32.38
C GLU A 189 -2.35 -10.79 32.92
N ASN A 190 -2.14 -9.65 32.28
CA ASN A 190 -2.69 -8.36 32.69
C ASN A 190 -3.97 -7.97 31.93
N ILE A 191 -4.56 -8.90 31.17
CA ILE A 191 -5.78 -8.64 30.41
C ILE A 191 -6.96 -9.23 31.17
N SER A 192 -8.02 -8.45 31.31
CA SER A 192 -9.25 -8.89 31.98
C SER A 192 -9.87 -10.10 31.30
N ASP A 193 -10.35 -11.04 32.10
CA ASP A 193 -11.07 -12.22 31.63
C ASP A 193 -12.39 -11.90 30.93
N ASP A 194 -12.99 -10.75 31.22
CA ASP A 194 -14.20 -10.25 30.56
C ASP A 194 -13.91 -9.57 29.22
N THR A 195 -12.66 -9.57 28.76
CA THR A 195 -12.31 -8.98 27.47
C THR A 195 -13.00 -9.72 26.34
N ARG A 196 -13.80 -9.01 25.55
CA ARG A 196 -14.47 -9.58 24.37
C ARG A 196 -13.46 -9.83 23.27
N MET A 197 -13.55 -11.00 22.65
CA MET A 197 -12.72 -11.34 21.49
C MET A 197 -13.16 -10.56 20.26
N VAL A 198 -12.28 -10.48 19.31
CA VAL A 198 -12.58 -9.98 17.95
C VAL A 198 -12.22 -11.04 16.92
N LYS A 199 -12.98 -11.14 15.82
CA LYS A 199 -12.65 -12.01 14.69
C LYS A 199 -11.94 -11.23 13.59
N VAL A 200 -10.97 -11.87 12.98
CA VAL A 200 -10.21 -11.34 11.86
C VAL A 200 -10.20 -12.36 10.73
N ALA A 201 -10.68 -11.94 9.57
CA ALA A 201 -10.54 -12.72 8.35
C ALA A 201 -9.14 -12.52 7.78
N LEU A 202 -8.40 -13.60 7.68
CA LEU A 202 -7.07 -13.62 7.08
C LEU A 202 -7.16 -13.62 5.56
N GLN A 203 -6.07 -13.29 4.87
CA GLN A 203 -5.99 -13.36 3.39
C GLN A 203 -6.30 -14.76 2.83
N THR A 204 -6.17 -15.80 3.64
CA THR A 204 -6.55 -17.19 3.30
C THR A 204 -8.06 -17.44 3.32
N GLY A 205 -8.87 -16.46 3.74
CA GLY A 205 -10.31 -16.60 3.94
C GLY A 205 -10.71 -17.27 5.26
N ILE A 206 -9.75 -17.60 6.13
CA ILE A 206 -10.01 -18.20 7.45
C ILE A 206 -10.25 -17.07 8.45
N GLU A 207 -11.33 -17.16 9.19
CA GLU A 207 -11.61 -16.27 10.32
C GLU A 207 -11.08 -16.86 11.63
N LEU A 208 -10.31 -16.08 12.35
CA LEU A 208 -9.72 -16.48 13.64
C LEU A 208 -10.07 -15.46 14.73
N PRO A 209 -10.30 -15.92 15.99
CA PRO A 209 -10.47 -15.05 17.13
C PRO A 209 -9.11 -14.52 17.64
N TYR A 210 -9.12 -13.26 18.06
CA TYR A 210 -7.96 -12.57 18.61
C TYR A 210 -8.30 -11.76 19.84
N TYR A 211 -7.30 -11.52 20.66
CA TYR A 211 -7.33 -10.45 21.65
C TYR A 211 -7.30 -9.09 20.91
N PRO A 212 -8.20 -8.16 21.22
CA PRO A 212 -8.13 -6.83 20.62
C PRO A 212 -6.85 -6.08 20.97
N GLN A 213 -6.21 -6.40 22.11
CA GLN A 213 -4.89 -5.91 22.51
C GLN A 213 -3.75 -6.44 21.63
N ALA A 214 -3.93 -7.59 20.99
CA ALA A 214 -2.94 -8.16 20.07
C ALA A 214 -2.91 -7.48 18.72
N LEU A 215 -3.94 -6.71 18.39
CA LEU A 215 -4.17 -6.15 17.08
C LEU A 215 -3.93 -4.64 17.04
N LYS A 216 -3.33 -4.17 15.97
CA LYS A 216 -3.21 -2.75 15.65
C LYS A 216 -3.84 -2.47 14.28
N PRO A 217 -4.62 -1.39 14.12
CA PRO A 217 -5.16 -1.05 12.81
C PRO A 217 -4.05 -0.67 11.82
N VAL A 218 -4.18 -1.12 10.59
CA VAL A 218 -3.34 -0.67 9.49
C VAL A 218 -3.86 0.68 9.05
N LEU A 219 -3.08 1.73 9.29
CA LEU A 219 -3.48 3.10 9.05
C LEU A 219 -3.16 3.50 7.61
N THR A 220 -4.14 3.40 6.73
CA THR A 220 -4.13 4.01 5.41
C THR A 220 -4.67 5.44 5.48
N ARG A 221 -4.53 6.20 4.39
CA ARG A 221 -5.15 7.53 4.28
C ARG A 221 -6.67 7.47 4.47
N GLU A 222 -7.31 6.46 3.91
CA GLU A 222 -8.76 6.27 4.01
C GLU A 222 -9.18 5.97 5.43
N THR A 223 -8.46 5.06 6.09
CA THR A 223 -8.68 4.74 7.50
C THR A 223 -8.56 5.98 8.37
N VAL A 224 -7.48 6.75 8.20
CA VAL A 224 -7.25 7.97 8.95
C VAL A 224 -8.34 9.01 8.67
N SER A 225 -8.82 9.11 7.44
CA SER A 225 -9.93 10.02 7.09
C SER A 225 -11.24 9.64 7.80
N ARG A 226 -11.51 8.35 7.96
CA ARG A 226 -12.68 7.87 8.73
C ARG A 226 -12.52 8.12 10.23
N MET A 227 -11.31 7.94 10.78
CA MET A 227 -11.03 8.08 12.21
C MET A 227 -10.87 9.53 12.65
N ASP A 228 -10.21 10.35 11.84
CA ASP A 228 -9.95 11.77 12.09
C ASP A 228 -9.85 12.56 10.78
N ALA A 229 -11.00 12.99 10.27
CA ALA A 229 -11.09 13.74 9.02
C ALA A 229 -10.29 15.06 9.07
N ALA A 230 -10.28 15.75 10.20
CA ALA A 230 -9.56 17.01 10.35
C ALA A 230 -8.04 16.80 10.27
N PHE A 231 -7.53 15.76 10.91
CA PHE A 231 -6.11 15.39 10.80
C PHE A 231 -5.74 14.96 9.39
N SER A 232 -6.60 14.15 8.74
CA SER A 232 -6.40 13.73 7.36
C SER A 232 -6.31 14.92 6.39
N MET A 233 -7.22 15.89 6.51
CA MET A 233 -7.19 17.11 5.69
C MET A 233 -5.92 17.94 5.94
N ARG A 234 -5.54 18.14 7.21
CA ARG A 234 -4.34 18.90 7.58
C ARG A 234 -3.05 18.27 7.01
N THR A 235 -3.00 16.97 6.92
CA THR A 235 -1.82 16.23 6.45
C THR A 235 -1.84 15.92 4.95
N GLU A 236 -2.91 16.24 4.24
CA GLU A 236 -3.07 15.88 2.83
C GLU A 236 -1.92 16.39 1.93
N SER A 237 -1.54 17.65 2.08
CA SER A 237 -0.44 18.25 1.31
C SER A 237 0.92 17.62 1.62
N LEU A 238 1.08 17.07 2.82
CA LEU A 238 2.30 16.40 3.26
C LEU A 238 2.38 14.95 2.77
N VAL A 239 1.24 14.33 2.50
CA VAL A 239 1.14 12.97 1.93
C VAL A 239 1.27 13.01 0.41
N LYS A 240 0.56 13.92 -0.24
CA LYS A 240 0.62 14.15 -1.69
C LYS A 240 1.81 15.06 -2.00
N ARG A 241 2.93 14.50 -2.45
CA ARG A 241 4.13 15.28 -2.74
C ARG A 241 4.45 15.32 -4.20
N ASN A 242 4.94 16.49 -4.61
CA ASN A 242 5.59 16.62 -5.89
C ASN A 242 7.04 16.08 -5.84
N MET A 243 7.59 15.83 -7.00
CA MET A 243 8.95 15.30 -7.17
C MET A 243 10.01 16.17 -6.47
N LYS A 244 9.89 17.49 -6.54
CA LYS A 244 10.83 18.43 -5.93
C LYS A 244 10.94 18.27 -4.42
N THR A 245 9.81 18.14 -3.74
CA THR A 245 9.78 17.92 -2.28
C THR A 245 10.37 16.55 -1.91
N ARG A 246 10.14 15.50 -2.73
CA ARG A 246 10.73 14.18 -2.50
C ARG A 246 12.26 14.25 -2.57
N VAL A 247 12.81 14.89 -3.60
CA VAL A 247 14.26 15.06 -3.75
C VAL A 247 14.88 15.78 -2.56
N LEU A 248 14.24 16.83 -2.04
CA LEU A 248 14.75 17.54 -0.85
C LEU A 248 14.78 16.64 0.39
N LEU A 249 13.76 15.80 0.58
CA LEU A 249 13.72 14.85 1.70
C LEU A 249 14.78 13.74 1.56
N ASP A 250 15.00 13.28 0.34
CA ASP A 250 16.02 12.29 0.06
C ASP A 250 17.42 12.88 0.31
N GLN A 251 17.66 14.15 -0.05
CA GLN A 251 18.91 14.87 0.24
C GLN A 251 19.14 15.04 1.74
N ASP A 252 18.11 15.39 2.50
CA ASP A 252 18.19 15.49 3.96
C ASP A 252 18.58 14.15 4.61
N PHE A 253 17.95 13.06 4.14
CA PHE A 253 18.28 11.71 4.60
C PHE A 253 19.73 11.31 4.24
N ILE A 254 20.19 11.66 3.04
CA ILE A 254 21.57 11.42 2.61
C ILE A 254 22.57 12.19 3.49
N GLN A 255 22.27 13.44 3.83
CA GLN A 255 23.11 14.21 4.74
C GLN A 255 23.21 13.54 6.11
N ASP A 256 22.10 13.08 6.65
CA ASP A 256 22.10 12.37 7.94
C ASP A 256 22.90 11.06 7.87
N ILE A 257 22.83 10.30 6.77
CA ILE A 257 23.67 9.13 6.53
C ILE A 257 25.17 9.53 6.49
N GLY A 258 25.49 10.64 5.88
CA GLY A 258 26.86 11.15 5.80
C GLY A 258 27.48 11.49 7.15
N THR A 259 26.67 11.71 8.19
CA THR A 259 27.14 11.94 9.57
C THR A 259 27.41 10.65 10.35
N ILE A 260 27.05 9.48 9.78
CA ILE A 260 27.22 8.19 10.44
C ILE A 260 28.71 7.84 10.43
N GLU A 261 29.31 7.76 11.63
CA GLU A 261 30.63 7.23 11.78
C GLU A 261 30.67 5.74 11.49
N PRO A 262 31.68 5.30 10.73
CA PRO A 262 31.81 3.90 10.32
C PRO A 262 32.15 2.97 11.47
N LEU A 263 31.91 1.68 11.26
CA LEU A 263 32.54 0.61 11.99
C LEU A 263 33.99 0.50 11.47
N ASP A 264 34.96 0.51 12.39
CA ASP A 264 36.37 0.16 12.13
C ASP A 264 37.07 0.87 10.96
N GLY A 265 36.89 2.21 10.87
CA GLY A 265 37.61 3.01 9.90
C GLY A 265 37.01 3.09 8.49
N MET A 266 35.88 2.42 8.23
CA MET A 266 35.13 2.62 7.01
C MET A 266 34.45 3.98 7.02
N LYS A 267 34.74 4.86 6.10
CA LYS A 267 34.02 6.12 5.90
C LYS A 267 32.96 5.93 4.82
N PHE A 268 31.73 6.31 5.12
CA PHE A 268 30.76 6.58 4.05
C PHE A 268 31.11 7.96 3.45
N GLU A 269 31.69 7.94 2.30
CA GLU A 269 31.72 9.13 1.47
C GLU A 269 30.41 9.16 0.71
N THR A 270 29.47 9.99 1.14
CA THR A 270 28.28 10.25 0.36
C THR A 270 28.62 11.26 -0.71
N ASP A 271 28.71 10.83 -1.95
CA ASP A 271 28.63 11.70 -3.10
C ASP A 271 27.18 11.78 -3.54
N PRO A 272 26.43 12.82 -3.13
CA PRO A 272 25.05 12.94 -3.52
C PRO A 272 24.99 13.03 -5.04
N CYS A 273 24.48 11.99 -5.67
CA CYS A 273 24.24 11.97 -7.09
C CYS A 273 23.15 12.98 -7.40
N THR A 274 23.54 14.20 -7.73
CA THR A 274 22.58 15.19 -8.22
C THR A 274 22.03 14.70 -9.56
N VAL A 275 20.81 15.10 -9.89
CA VAL A 275 20.20 14.82 -11.20
C VAL A 275 21.14 15.17 -12.35
N GLU A 276 22.03 16.11 -12.16
CA GLU A 276 23.07 16.54 -13.10
C GLU A 276 24.18 15.51 -13.29
N LYS A 277 24.58 14.79 -12.23
CA LYS A 277 25.61 13.73 -12.30
C LYS A 277 25.13 12.43 -12.94
N ILE A 278 23.82 12.15 -12.93
CA ILE A 278 23.23 10.97 -13.58
C ILE A 278 23.16 11.12 -15.11
N GLY A 279 23.68 12.22 -15.67
CA GLY A 279 23.68 12.44 -17.12
C GLY A 279 22.31 12.78 -17.68
N TYR A 280 21.35 13.16 -16.86
CA TYR A 280 20.09 13.71 -17.31
C TYR A 280 20.34 15.09 -17.95
N LYS A 281 20.27 15.16 -19.26
CA LYS A 281 20.09 16.46 -19.90
C LYS A 281 18.74 17.00 -19.43
N LYS A 282 18.73 18.14 -18.74
CA LYS A 282 17.51 18.92 -18.51
C LYS A 282 16.91 19.29 -19.87
N GLY A 283 16.03 18.45 -20.36
CA GLY A 283 15.16 18.79 -21.48
C GLY A 283 13.82 19.23 -20.91
N LYS A 284 13.32 20.39 -21.27
CA LYS A 284 11.89 20.62 -21.18
C LYS A 284 11.23 19.66 -22.17
N VAL A 285 10.66 18.57 -21.66
CA VAL A 285 9.72 17.79 -22.43
C VAL A 285 8.56 18.75 -22.70
N LYS A 286 8.32 19.08 -23.97
CA LYS A 286 7.11 19.81 -24.33
C LYS A 286 5.93 18.97 -23.85
N GLU A 287 5.00 19.60 -23.12
CA GLU A 287 3.78 18.91 -22.74
C GLU A 287 3.18 18.26 -23.99
N PRO A 288 2.82 16.96 -23.90
CA PRO A 288 2.17 16.31 -25.01
C PRO A 288 0.86 17.06 -25.31
N LEU A 289 0.64 17.36 -26.58
CA LEU A 289 -0.59 17.96 -27.05
C LEU A 289 -1.53 16.86 -27.53
N LEU A 290 -2.77 16.89 -27.10
CA LEU A 290 -3.83 16.05 -27.64
C LEU A 290 -4.29 16.65 -28.98
N VAL A 291 -4.04 15.97 -30.08
CA VAL A 291 -4.51 16.39 -31.39
C VAL A 291 -5.94 15.92 -31.59
N CYS A 292 -6.82 16.85 -31.85
CA CYS A 292 -8.24 16.61 -32.07
C CYS A 292 -8.63 16.82 -33.53
N GLY A 293 -9.91 16.64 -33.81
CA GLY A 293 -10.48 17.00 -35.13
C GLY A 293 -10.23 18.46 -35.48
N LYS A 294 -10.34 18.77 -36.76
CA LYS A 294 -10.05 20.12 -37.31
C LYS A 294 -8.61 20.57 -37.00
N ASP A 295 -7.68 19.64 -36.87
CA ASP A 295 -6.26 19.90 -36.56
C ASP A 295 -6.02 20.77 -35.32
N LYS A 296 -6.93 20.73 -34.38
CA LYS A 296 -6.76 21.43 -33.09
C LYS A 296 -5.90 20.65 -32.14
N ALA A 297 -4.96 21.35 -31.49
CA ALA A 297 -4.12 20.83 -30.44
C ALA A 297 -4.59 21.38 -29.09
N LEU A 298 -4.86 20.49 -28.15
CA LEU A 298 -5.28 20.78 -26.77
C LEU A 298 -4.13 20.49 -25.79
N LYS A 299 -4.02 21.29 -24.75
CA LYS A 299 -3.08 21.04 -23.65
C LYS A 299 -3.65 20.02 -22.67
N CYS A 300 -2.77 19.44 -21.86
CA CYS A 300 -3.18 18.62 -20.74
C CYS A 300 -4.12 19.42 -19.81
N GLY A 301 -5.23 18.82 -19.41
CA GLY A 301 -6.30 19.47 -18.65
C GLY A 301 -7.39 20.12 -19.51
N GLU A 302 -7.23 20.11 -20.83
CA GLU A 302 -8.22 20.64 -21.77
C GLU A 302 -8.92 19.53 -22.56
N GLU A 303 -8.80 18.28 -22.15
CA GLU A 303 -9.29 17.07 -22.84
C GLU A 303 -10.79 17.16 -23.15
N PHE A 304 -11.56 17.79 -22.27
CA PHE A 304 -13.00 18.00 -22.47
C PHE A 304 -13.33 18.86 -23.70
N LYS A 305 -12.39 19.69 -24.17
CA LYS A 305 -12.59 20.50 -25.40
C LYS A 305 -12.59 19.63 -26.66
N VAL A 306 -12.18 18.35 -26.58
CA VAL A 306 -12.27 17.43 -27.72
C VAL A 306 -13.70 17.34 -28.26
N PHE A 307 -14.69 17.49 -27.38
CA PHE A 307 -16.10 17.48 -27.77
C PHE A 307 -16.52 18.61 -28.69
N ASN A 308 -15.76 19.72 -28.70
CA ASN A 308 -16.01 20.86 -29.59
C ASN A 308 -15.38 20.69 -30.96
N TYR A 309 -14.33 19.87 -31.05
CA TYR A 309 -13.53 19.72 -32.26
C TYR A 309 -13.64 18.35 -32.91
N GLY A 310 -14.16 17.35 -32.16
CA GLY A 310 -14.22 15.95 -32.56
C GLY A 310 -12.86 15.24 -32.41
N PHE A 311 -12.87 13.96 -32.73
CA PHE A 311 -11.67 13.13 -32.69
C PHE A 311 -10.81 13.35 -33.94
N TYR A 312 -9.49 13.19 -33.78
CA TYR A 312 -8.54 13.35 -34.89
C TYR A 312 -8.75 12.29 -35.99
N ARG A 313 -9.07 11.07 -35.59
CA ARG A 313 -9.43 10.00 -36.52
C ARG A 313 -10.71 9.33 -36.05
N LYS A 314 -11.61 9.12 -37.00
CA LYS A 314 -12.79 8.30 -36.80
C LYS A 314 -12.40 6.83 -36.86
N THR A 315 -13.04 6.01 -36.05
CA THR A 315 -13.00 4.59 -36.28
C THR A 315 -14.06 4.23 -37.32
N GLU A 316 -13.67 3.51 -38.34
CA GLU A 316 -14.60 3.01 -39.36
C GLU A 316 -15.29 1.71 -38.92
N LYS A 317 -14.86 1.17 -37.77
CA LYS A 317 -15.37 -0.09 -37.23
C LYS A 317 -16.61 0.13 -36.38
N GLU A 318 -17.69 -0.56 -36.74
CA GLU A 318 -18.87 -0.72 -35.89
C GLU A 318 -18.46 -1.49 -34.61
N ILE A 319 -18.68 -0.91 -33.45
CA ILE A 319 -18.42 -1.54 -32.14
C ILE A 319 -19.68 -2.24 -31.66
N LYS A 320 -19.59 -3.53 -31.45
CA LYS A 320 -20.68 -4.36 -30.95
C LYS A 320 -20.54 -4.57 -29.45
N ILE A 321 -21.58 -4.16 -28.70
CA ILE A 321 -21.58 -4.23 -27.24
C ILE A 321 -22.57 -5.28 -26.76
N GLY A 322 -22.08 -6.18 -25.89
CA GLY A 322 -22.87 -7.07 -25.06
C GLY A 322 -23.13 -6.47 -23.68
N TYR A 323 -24.27 -6.74 -23.10
CA TYR A 323 -24.63 -6.27 -21.75
C TYR A 323 -24.89 -7.44 -20.83
N LEU A 324 -24.33 -7.40 -19.63
CA LEU A 324 -24.48 -8.41 -18.59
C LEU A 324 -24.93 -7.73 -17.30
N TYR A 325 -26.09 -8.13 -16.77
CA TYR A 325 -26.66 -7.47 -15.60
C TYR A 325 -27.47 -8.44 -14.72
N PRO A 326 -27.58 -8.15 -13.41
CA PRO A 326 -28.41 -8.95 -12.51
C PRO A 326 -29.87 -8.93 -12.92
N ARG A 327 -30.56 -10.07 -12.77
CA ARG A 327 -32.03 -10.14 -12.92
C ARG A 327 -32.67 -9.10 -12.00
N ASN A 328 -33.74 -8.47 -12.45
CA ASN A 328 -34.39 -7.33 -11.79
C ASN A 328 -33.66 -5.99 -11.85
N SER A 329 -32.50 -5.90 -12.51
CA SER A 329 -31.78 -4.63 -12.73
C SER A 329 -31.94 -4.08 -14.16
N TYR A 330 -33.02 -4.46 -14.84
CA TYR A 330 -33.26 -4.06 -16.23
C TYR A 330 -33.35 -2.54 -16.41
N ASP A 331 -34.05 -1.85 -15.50
CA ASP A 331 -34.24 -0.39 -15.60
C ASP A 331 -32.89 0.33 -15.42
N LEU A 332 -32.03 -0.17 -14.53
CA LEU A 332 -30.69 0.36 -14.35
C LEU A 332 -29.83 0.10 -15.59
N MET A 333 -29.89 -1.12 -16.15
CA MET A 333 -29.20 -1.42 -17.40
C MET A 333 -29.71 -0.55 -18.55
N LYS A 334 -31.01 -0.31 -18.63
CA LYS A 334 -31.60 0.61 -19.61
C LYS A 334 -31.07 2.04 -19.45
N ALA A 335 -30.91 2.50 -18.22
CA ALA A 335 -30.30 3.81 -17.93
C ALA A 335 -28.83 3.87 -18.40
N VAL A 336 -28.05 2.81 -18.17
CA VAL A 336 -26.66 2.69 -18.65
C VAL A 336 -26.62 2.69 -20.18
N VAL A 337 -27.45 1.90 -20.84
CA VAL A 337 -27.55 1.88 -22.30
C VAL A 337 -27.92 3.25 -22.85
N ASN A 338 -28.90 3.91 -22.25
CA ASN A 338 -29.27 5.28 -22.64
C ASN A 338 -28.14 6.26 -22.39
N GLY A 339 -27.35 6.11 -21.30
CA GLY A 339 -26.17 6.94 -21.03
C GLY A 339 -25.03 6.75 -22.05
N ILE A 340 -24.93 5.56 -22.65
CA ILE A 340 -23.97 5.32 -23.74
C ILE A 340 -24.40 6.06 -25.01
N TYR A 341 -25.70 6.10 -25.29
CA TYR A 341 -26.26 6.75 -26.47
C TYR A 341 -26.64 8.20 -26.23
N THR A 342 -27.03 8.55 -24.99
CA THR A 342 -27.49 9.91 -24.63
C THR A 342 -26.81 10.37 -23.37
N PHE A 343 -25.85 11.27 -23.50
CA PHE A 343 -25.31 11.98 -22.32
C PHE A 343 -26.39 12.90 -21.76
N ALA A 344 -26.71 12.74 -20.51
CA ALA A 344 -27.41 13.75 -19.76
C ALA A 344 -26.58 15.05 -19.79
N LYS A 345 -27.26 16.21 -19.95
CA LYS A 345 -26.66 17.54 -19.92
C LYS A 345 -25.45 17.61 -19.00
N LEU A 346 -24.28 17.74 -19.57
CA LEU A 346 -23.07 18.11 -18.84
C LEU A 346 -23.14 19.59 -18.49
N GLY A 347 -24.07 19.97 -17.61
CA GLY A 347 -24.12 21.22 -16.90
C GLY A 347 -23.70 22.49 -17.64
N LYS A 348 -23.13 23.43 -16.92
CA LYS A 348 -22.71 24.78 -17.37
C LYS A 348 -21.68 24.84 -18.49
N TYR A 349 -21.08 23.72 -18.87
CA TYR A 349 -19.94 23.72 -19.80
C TYR A 349 -20.36 23.64 -21.25
N HIS A 350 -21.58 23.27 -21.58
CA HIS A 350 -21.95 22.95 -22.96
C HIS A 350 -23.18 23.70 -23.50
N GLY A 351 -23.74 24.62 -22.76
CA GLY A 351 -24.93 25.35 -23.21
C GLY A 351 -26.16 24.45 -23.35
N GLU A 352 -27.31 25.03 -23.68
CA GLU A 352 -28.61 24.36 -23.66
C GLU A 352 -28.83 23.33 -24.79
N LYS A 353 -27.89 23.14 -25.70
CA LYS A 353 -28.15 22.40 -26.94
C LYS A 353 -27.59 20.99 -27.03
N ASP A 354 -26.84 20.56 -26.04
CA ASP A 354 -25.94 19.43 -26.27
C ASP A 354 -26.31 18.18 -25.48
N LEU A 355 -27.23 17.43 -26.04
CA LEU A 355 -27.38 16.02 -25.78
C LEU A 355 -26.35 15.27 -26.66
N TYR A 356 -25.17 15.02 -26.10
CA TYR A 356 -24.22 14.14 -26.77
C TYR A 356 -24.50 12.69 -26.39
N THR A 357 -24.49 11.82 -27.39
CA THR A 357 -24.38 10.38 -27.11
C THR A 357 -22.92 10.05 -26.81
N MET A 358 -22.64 9.09 -25.94
CA MET A 358 -21.26 8.62 -25.72
C MET A 358 -20.67 8.10 -27.04
N ALA A 359 -21.47 7.39 -27.84
CA ALA A 359 -21.10 6.95 -29.17
C ALA A 359 -20.75 8.11 -30.07
N GLY A 360 -21.55 9.18 -30.09
CA GLY A 360 -21.29 10.39 -30.86
C GLY A 360 -20.08 11.18 -30.36
N LEU A 361 -19.87 11.22 -29.02
CA LEU A 361 -18.69 11.85 -28.44
C LEU A 361 -17.39 11.14 -28.83
N LEU A 362 -17.43 9.81 -28.83
CA LEU A 362 -16.28 8.98 -29.20
C LEU A 362 -16.17 8.75 -30.71
N ASP A 363 -17.12 9.34 -31.47
CA ASP A 363 -17.21 9.16 -32.91
C ASP A 363 -17.22 7.68 -33.35
N LEU A 364 -17.95 6.89 -32.55
CA LEU A 364 -18.08 5.45 -32.70
C LEU A 364 -19.44 5.11 -33.31
N ASP A 365 -19.44 4.21 -34.26
CA ASP A 365 -20.66 3.50 -34.65
C ASP A 365 -20.85 2.32 -33.69
N VAL A 366 -21.88 2.41 -32.84
CA VAL A 366 -22.11 1.44 -31.76
C VAL A 366 -23.41 0.72 -31.97
N LYS A 367 -23.34 -0.61 -31.99
CA LYS A 367 -24.50 -1.49 -32.09
C LYS A 367 -24.68 -2.28 -30.83
N ALA A 368 -25.81 -2.08 -30.14
CA ALA A 368 -26.21 -2.93 -29.03
C ALA A 368 -26.63 -4.30 -29.56
N MET A 369 -25.91 -5.35 -29.20
CA MET A 369 -26.13 -6.67 -29.78
C MET A 369 -26.96 -7.58 -28.91
N VAL A 370 -26.52 -7.80 -27.68
CA VAL A 370 -27.10 -8.87 -26.85
C VAL A 370 -27.15 -8.45 -25.39
N ARG A 371 -28.18 -8.91 -24.73
CA ARG A 371 -28.41 -8.71 -23.28
C ARG A 371 -28.56 -10.07 -22.64
N GLU A 372 -27.77 -10.32 -21.60
CA GLU A 372 -27.88 -11.52 -20.79
C GLU A 372 -28.06 -11.14 -19.32
N GLU A 373 -28.98 -11.84 -18.69
CA GLU A 373 -29.30 -11.67 -17.29
C GLU A 373 -28.72 -12.82 -16.47
N TYR A 374 -28.35 -12.53 -15.22
CA TYR A 374 -27.94 -13.54 -14.27
C TYR A 374 -28.58 -13.33 -12.91
N GLU A 375 -28.74 -14.41 -12.13
CA GLU A 375 -29.24 -14.35 -10.77
C GLU A 375 -28.14 -13.86 -9.84
N LEU A 376 -28.45 -12.82 -9.06
CA LEU A 376 -27.50 -12.23 -8.11
C LEU A 376 -27.15 -13.25 -7.03
N GLY A 377 -25.84 -13.49 -6.80
CA GLY A 377 -25.36 -14.48 -5.85
C GLY A 377 -25.21 -15.90 -6.41
N ASP A 378 -25.70 -16.18 -7.62
CA ASP A 378 -25.49 -17.46 -8.30
C ASP A 378 -24.36 -17.38 -9.32
N ILE A 379 -23.17 -17.86 -8.91
CA ILE A 379 -21.96 -17.89 -9.75
C ILE A 379 -22.14 -18.78 -10.99
N THR A 380 -22.98 -19.82 -10.90
CA THR A 380 -23.21 -20.76 -12.01
C THR A 380 -24.04 -20.09 -13.09
N ASP A 381 -25.08 -19.35 -12.68
CA ASP A 381 -25.94 -18.60 -13.60
C ASP A 381 -25.18 -17.44 -14.24
N TYR A 382 -24.34 -16.75 -13.45
CA TYR A 382 -23.42 -15.73 -13.98
C TYR A 382 -22.48 -16.30 -15.06
N LYS A 383 -21.80 -17.41 -14.76
CA LYS A 383 -20.90 -18.05 -15.73
C LYS A 383 -21.65 -18.51 -16.99
N ARG A 384 -22.87 -19.00 -16.84
CA ARG A 384 -23.74 -19.36 -17.97
C ARG A 384 -24.02 -18.14 -18.86
N ALA A 385 -24.42 -17.02 -18.25
CA ALA A 385 -24.74 -15.80 -18.98
C ALA A 385 -23.48 -15.18 -19.65
N ALA A 386 -22.36 -15.13 -18.93
CA ALA A 386 -21.08 -14.67 -19.46
C ALA A 386 -20.58 -15.53 -20.63
N ASN A 387 -20.68 -16.88 -20.51
CA ASN A 387 -20.31 -17.81 -21.58
C ASN A 387 -21.21 -17.70 -22.82
N LYS A 388 -22.46 -17.31 -22.65
CA LYS A 388 -23.34 -17.05 -23.80
C LYS A 388 -22.85 -15.82 -24.57
N LEU A 389 -22.51 -14.73 -23.88
CA LEU A 389 -21.97 -13.53 -24.51
C LEU A 389 -20.64 -13.83 -25.20
N GLN A 390 -19.76 -14.61 -24.57
CA GLN A 390 -18.46 -14.98 -25.13
C GLN A 390 -18.55 -15.79 -26.43
N LYS A 391 -19.62 -16.59 -26.58
CA LYS A 391 -19.85 -17.40 -27.78
C LYS A 391 -20.42 -16.63 -28.96
N ILE A 392 -20.83 -15.40 -28.76
CA ILE A 392 -21.37 -14.56 -29.84
C ILE A 392 -20.22 -13.92 -30.61
N GLU A 393 -20.06 -14.33 -31.83
CA GLU A 393 -19.02 -13.77 -32.69
C GLU A 393 -19.20 -12.28 -32.89
N GLY A 394 -18.11 -11.56 -32.79
CA GLY A 394 -18.02 -10.14 -33.10
C GLY A 394 -18.49 -9.20 -32.00
N ILE A 395 -18.67 -9.64 -30.75
CA ILE A 395 -18.76 -8.73 -29.60
C ILE A 395 -17.36 -8.15 -29.34
N ASP A 396 -17.26 -6.83 -29.38
CA ASP A 396 -16.01 -6.12 -29.13
C ASP A 396 -15.85 -5.69 -27.66
N LEU A 397 -16.97 -5.42 -26.97
CA LEU A 397 -17.00 -4.95 -25.59
C LEU A 397 -18.17 -5.55 -24.82
N VAL A 398 -17.93 -5.98 -23.59
CA VAL A 398 -19.00 -6.35 -22.67
C VAL A 398 -19.08 -5.34 -21.54
N ILE A 399 -20.25 -4.75 -21.35
CA ILE A 399 -20.55 -3.87 -20.21
C ILE A 399 -21.30 -4.69 -19.17
N ARG A 400 -20.70 -4.82 -18.01
CA ARG A 400 -21.28 -5.51 -16.86
C ARG A 400 -21.78 -4.49 -15.85
N LEU A 401 -22.96 -4.76 -15.31
CA LEU A 401 -23.51 -4.05 -14.17
C LEU A 401 -23.10 -4.80 -12.91
N VAL A 402 -22.35 -4.13 -12.04
CA VAL A 402 -21.89 -4.68 -10.76
C VAL A 402 -22.74 -4.04 -9.66
N PRO A 403 -23.42 -4.84 -8.82
CA PRO A 403 -24.13 -4.31 -7.66
C PRO A 403 -23.19 -3.68 -6.64
N ASP A 404 -23.67 -2.68 -5.90
CA ASP A 404 -22.93 -2.05 -4.80
C ASP A 404 -22.46 -3.11 -3.78
N GLY A 405 -21.23 -3.03 -3.36
CA GLY A 405 -20.61 -3.96 -2.41
C GLY A 405 -19.93 -5.18 -3.04
N MET A 406 -19.95 -5.32 -4.36
CA MET A 406 -19.18 -6.34 -5.10
C MET A 406 -17.99 -5.74 -5.86
N GLU A 407 -17.50 -4.60 -5.41
CA GLU A 407 -16.36 -3.91 -6.00
C GLU A 407 -15.07 -4.72 -5.76
N GLU A 408 -14.41 -5.09 -6.84
CA GLU A 408 -13.04 -5.59 -6.99
C GLU A 408 -12.70 -7.04 -6.59
N ASP A 409 -13.34 -7.69 -5.60
CA ASP A 409 -12.90 -9.01 -5.12
C ASP A 409 -13.94 -10.14 -5.24
N GLY A 410 -15.00 -9.92 -5.96
CA GLY A 410 -15.98 -10.98 -6.21
C GLY A 410 -15.42 -12.06 -7.13
N PRO A 411 -15.80 -13.32 -6.98
CA PRO A 411 -15.38 -14.44 -7.82
C PRO A 411 -15.88 -14.34 -9.28
N TYR A 412 -16.21 -13.13 -9.72
CA TYR A 412 -16.82 -12.86 -11.03
C TYR A 412 -15.85 -12.16 -11.98
#